data_f5b34660e26eca00058ce06f1e9a485f
#
_entry.id   f5b34660e26eca00058ce06f1e9a485f
#
_cell.length_a   1.000
_cell.length_b   1.000
_cell.length_c   1.000
_cell.angle_alpha   90.00
_cell.angle_beta   90.00
_cell.angle_gamma   90.00
#
_symmetry.space_group_name_H-M   'P 1'
#
loop_
_entity.id
_entity.type
_entity.pdbx_description
1 polymer ?
#
loop_
_entity_poly.entity_id
_entity_poly.type
_entity_poly.pdbx_seq_one_letter_code
_entity_poly.pdbx_strand_id
1 'polypeptide(L)'
;LGPFRDAWRRGDGQAAYHVAERDLALQPEEGTQLLQQVQGHLLWQAYQSFFAVIFWYLLLGPLAALAYRLLALTSEHAEQAALRERAVQLRHAFDWLPARVLASSFALVGNFVAVTRALLHELLSWDIAAAQLVIKAGRAAGEMPAPVMGEEGVDTLDQLWQLLIRAAVVWYAAYAVWVLLI
;
A
#
# COMPACT_ATOMS: atom_id res chain seq x y z
N LEU A 1 8.98 -6.81 -9.13
CA LEU A 1 10.00 -6.05 -8.37
C LEU A 1 11.43 -6.61 -8.50
N GLY A 2 11.61 -7.90 -8.83
CA GLY A 2 12.96 -8.52 -8.97
C GLY A 2 13.89 -7.74 -9.92
N PRO A 3 13.51 -7.55 -11.18
CA PRO A 3 14.33 -6.81 -12.14
C PRO A 3 14.66 -5.38 -11.70
N PHE A 4 13.72 -4.69 -11.04
CA PHE A 4 13.94 -3.37 -10.48
C PHE A 4 14.99 -3.39 -9.36
N ARG A 5 14.88 -4.34 -8.43
CA ARG A 5 15.86 -4.52 -7.34
C ARG A 5 17.28 -4.75 -7.87
N ASP A 6 17.40 -5.60 -8.88
CA ASP A 6 18.71 -5.92 -9.49
C ASP A 6 19.33 -4.71 -10.19
N ALA A 7 18.53 -3.93 -10.90
CA ALA A 7 19.01 -2.70 -11.55
C ALA A 7 19.40 -1.65 -10.50
N TRP A 8 18.59 -1.47 -9.47
CA TRP A 8 18.84 -0.51 -8.38
C TRP A 8 20.10 -0.88 -7.57
N ARG A 9 20.28 -2.16 -7.27
CA ARG A 9 21.46 -2.67 -6.55
C ARG A 9 22.75 -2.38 -7.30
N ARG A 10 22.74 -2.49 -8.64
CA ARG A 10 23.88 -2.15 -9.49
C ARG A 10 24.13 -0.66 -9.65
N GLY A 11 23.26 0.19 -9.13
CA GLY A 11 23.32 1.63 -9.32
C GLY A 11 22.92 2.08 -10.73
N ASP A 12 22.30 1.22 -11.53
CA ASP A 12 21.85 1.52 -12.89
C ASP A 12 20.47 2.18 -12.85
N GLY A 13 20.48 3.50 -12.67
CA GLY A 13 19.26 4.31 -12.60
C GLY A 13 18.42 4.26 -13.87
N GLN A 14 19.03 4.17 -15.04
CA GLN A 14 18.30 4.10 -16.32
C GLN A 14 17.60 2.74 -16.48
N ALA A 15 18.28 1.65 -16.19
CA ALA A 15 17.66 0.33 -16.23
C ALA A 15 16.51 0.23 -15.20
N ALA A 16 16.69 0.77 -14.00
CA ALA A 16 15.64 0.82 -12.97
C ALA A 16 14.44 1.65 -13.43
N TYR A 17 14.68 2.79 -14.08
CA TYR A 17 13.65 3.64 -14.67
C TYR A 17 12.81 2.89 -15.71
N HIS A 18 13.45 2.24 -16.67
CA HIS A 18 12.74 1.49 -17.71
C HIS A 18 11.96 0.29 -17.16
N VAL A 19 12.48 -0.37 -16.13
CA VAL A 19 11.76 -1.45 -15.45
C VAL A 19 10.54 -0.92 -14.73
N ALA A 20 10.64 0.22 -14.04
CA ALA A 20 9.51 0.82 -13.35
C ALA A 20 8.41 1.26 -14.31
N GLU A 21 8.78 1.85 -15.44
CA GLU A 21 7.83 2.23 -16.48
C GLU A 21 7.14 1.01 -17.10
N ARG A 22 7.90 0.01 -17.50
CA ARG A 22 7.39 -1.16 -18.22
C ARG A 22 6.64 -2.15 -17.33
N ASP A 23 7.23 -2.51 -16.17
CA ASP A 23 6.76 -3.63 -15.35
C ASP A 23 5.84 -3.19 -14.21
N LEU A 24 5.96 -1.94 -13.75
CA LEU A 24 5.19 -1.39 -12.65
C LEU A 24 4.15 -0.35 -13.12
N ALA A 25 4.12 -0.03 -14.41
CA ALA A 25 3.24 0.96 -15.02
C ALA A 25 3.26 2.32 -14.28
N LEU A 26 4.41 2.67 -13.73
CA LEU A 26 4.64 3.96 -13.09
C LEU A 26 5.00 5.02 -14.14
N GLN A 27 4.71 6.29 -13.83
CA GLN A 27 5.32 7.43 -14.51
C GLN A 27 6.54 7.83 -13.69
N PRO A 28 7.72 7.27 -13.99
CA PRO A 28 8.84 7.38 -13.07
C PRO A 28 9.43 8.80 -13.08
N GLU A 29 9.77 9.27 -11.89
CA GLU A 29 10.60 10.44 -11.71
C GLU A 29 12.08 10.04 -11.69
N GLU A 30 12.95 10.95 -12.11
CA GLU A 30 14.38 10.67 -12.15
C GLU A 30 15.02 10.63 -10.77
N GLY A 31 16.10 9.87 -10.64
CA GLY A 31 16.91 9.82 -9.44
C GLY A 31 16.31 9.00 -8.30
N THR A 32 16.58 9.43 -7.08
CA THR A 32 16.20 8.73 -5.85
C THR A 32 14.70 8.78 -5.56
N GLN A 33 13.95 9.70 -6.16
CA GLN A 33 12.49 9.78 -6.04
C GLN A 33 11.80 8.55 -6.64
N LEU A 34 12.42 7.91 -7.64
CA LEU A 34 11.96 6.65 -8.21
C LEU A 34 11.81 5.56 -7.14
N LEU A 35 12.76 5.46 -6.20
CA LEU A 35 12.67 4.50 -5.11
C LEU A 35 11.44 4.77 -4.22
N GLN A 36 11.15 6.02 -3.92
CA GLN A 36 9.95 6.39 -3.15
C GLN A 36 8.66 6.01 -3.86
N GLN A 37 8.61 6.21 -5.18
CA GLN A 37 7.45 5.80 -5.99
C GLN A 37 7.27 4.28 -5.96
N VAL A 38 8.36 3.51 -6.07
CA VAL A 38 8.30 2.04 -6.00
C VAL A 38 7.90 1.56 -4.60
N GLN A 39 8.39 2.19 -3.54
CA GLN A 39 7.95 1.91 -2.16
C GLN A 39 6.45 2.16 -1.98
N GLY A 40 5.95 3.30 -2.48
CA GLY A 40 4.53 3.63 -2.46
C GLY A 40 3.69 2.64 -3.27
N HIS A 41 4.17 2.28 -4.45
CA HIS A 41 3.51 1.27 -5.29
C HIS A 41 3.42 -0.09 -4.58
N LEU A 42 4.50 -0.54 -3.93
CA LEU A 42 4.51 -1.79 -3.18
C LEU A 42 3.44 -1.79 -2.07
N LEU A 43 3.40 -0.73 -1.28
CA LEU A 43 2.44 -0.59 -0.18
C LEU A 43 0.99 -0.53 -0.68
N TRP A 44 0.75 0.26 -1.72
CA TRP A 44 -0.58 0.38 -2.31
C TRP A 44 -1.06 -0.90 -2.97
N GLN A 45 -0.19 -1.56 -3.72
CA GLN A 45 -0.51 -2.82 -4.37
C GLN A 45 -0.82 -3.94 -3.36
N ALA A 46 -0.05 -4.03 -2.28
CA ALA A 46 -0.33 -4.97 -1.20
C ALA A 46 -1.69 -4.66 -0.53
N TYR A 47 -1.98 -3.38 -0.29
CA TYR A 47 -3.26 -2.97 0.26
C TYR A 47 -4.43 -3.40 -0.62
N GLN A 48 -4.45 -2.96 -1.87
CA GLN A 48 -5.62 -3.18 -2.75
C GLN A 48 -5.79 -4.63 -3.21
N SER A 49 -4.70 -5.40 -3.30
CA SER A 49 -4.75 -6.78 -3.78
C SER A 49 -4.94 -7.81 -2.67
N PHE A 50 -4.61 -7.46 -1.45
CA PHE A 50 -4.62 -8.38 -0.32
C PHE A 50 -5.44 -7.85 0.87
N PHE A 51 -5.00 -6.77 1.51
CA PHE A 51 -5.61 -6.34 2.78
C PHE A 51 -7.06 -5.89 2.63
N ALA A 52 -7.37 -5.05 1.65
CA ALA A 52 -8.74 -4.57 1.44
C ALA A 52 -9.68 -5.70 1.01
N VAL A 53 -9.21 -6.64 0.18
CA VAL A 53 -9.98 -7.81 -0.24
C VAL A 53 -10.29 -8.71 0.95
N ILE A 54 -9.30 -9.03 1.77
CA ILE A 54 -9.49 -9.83 2.99
C ILE A 54 -10.41 -9.11 3.97
N PHE A 55 -10.24 -7.82 4.18
CA PHE A 55 -11.09 -7.03 5.06
C PHE A 55 -12.58 -7.20 4.71
N TRP A 56 -12.93 -6.97 3.45
CA TRP A 56 -14.31 -7.10 2.99
C TRP A 56 -14.83 -8.54 2.99
N TYR A 57 -13.93 -9.50 2.67
CA TYR A 57 -14.27 -10.92 2.78
C TYR A 57 -14.65 -11.31 4.21
N LEU A 58 -13.87 -10.89 5.20
CA LEU A 58 -14.10 -11.21 6.60
C LEU A 58 -15.32 -10.50 7.17
N LEU A 59 -15.58 -9.27 6.72
CA LEU A 59 -16.68 -8.45 7.24
C LEU A 59 -18.03 -8.82 6.63
N LEU A 60 -18.12 -8.98 5.33
CA LEU A 60 -19.36 -9.14 4.56
C LEU A 60 -19.36 -10.38 3.62
N GLY A 61 -18.29 -11.16 3.59
CA GLY A 61 -18.20 -12.40 2.83
C GLY A 61 -17.63 -12.23 1.40
N PRO A 62 -17.65 -13.33 0.62
CA PRO A 62 -16.97 -13.39 -0.68
C PRO A 62 -17.55 -12.43 -1.74
N LEU A 63 -18.84 -12.15 -1.68
CA LEU A 63 -19.48 -11.21 -2.63
C LEU A 63 -18.98 -9.79 -2.45
N ALA A 64 -18.76 -9.36 -1.21
CA ALA A 64 -18.22 -8.03 -0.92
C ALA A 64 -16.74 -7.91 -1.37
N ALA A 65 -15.95 -8.96 -1.17
CA ALA A 65 -14.57 -9.01 -1.68
C ALA A 65 -14.52 -8.93 -3.20
N LEU A 66 -15.41 -9.66 -3.90
CA LEU A 66 -15.52 -9.59 -5.35
C LEU A 66 -15.97 -8.20 -5.82
N ALA A 67 -16.98 -7.62 -5.18
CA ALA A 67 -17.47 -6.28 -5.50
C ALA A 67 -16.38 -5.22 -5.32
N TYR A 68 -15.63 -5.28 -4.23
CA TYR A 68 -14.47 -4.41 -4.02
C TYR A 68 -13.42 -4.55 -5.13
N ARG A 69 -13.06 -5.78 -5.50
CA ARG A 69 -12.07 -6.03 -6.53
C ARG A 69 -12.52 -5.54 -7.90
N LEU A 70 -13.77 -5.76 -8.26
CA LEU A 70 -14.36 -5.23 -9.50
C LEU A 70 -14.38 -3.71 -9.51
N LEU A 71 -14.73 -3.08 -8.39
CA LEU A 71 -14.72 -1.63 -8.24
C LEU A 71 -13.31 -1.06 -8.38
N ALA A 72 -12.30 -1.70 -7.78
CA ALA A 72 -10.91 -1.31 -7.91
C ALA A 72 -10.45 -1.38 -9.37
N LEU A 73 -10.73 -2.47 -10.07
CA LEU A 73 -10.41 -2.62 -11.50
C LEU A 73 -11.13 -1.60 -12.38
N THR A 74 -12.41 -1.33 -12.11
CA THR A 74 -13.18 -0.33 -12.85
C THR A 74 -12.61 1.07 -12.65
N SER A 75 -12.20 1.42 -11.44
CA SER A 75 -11.60 2.73 -11.16
C SER A 75 -10.27 2.95 -11.88
N GLU A 76 -9.54 1.87 -12.18
CA GLU A 76 -8.23 1.92 -12.84
C GLU A 76 -8.32 1.84 -14.36
N HIS A 77 -9.25 1.03 -14.89
CA HIS A 77 -9.26 0.62 -16.30
C HIS A 77 -10.48 1.08 -17.09
N ALA A 78 -11.48 1.72 -16.47
CA ALA A 78 -12.66 2.18 -17.21
C ALA A 78 -12.30 3.25 -18.25
N GLU A 79 -12.67 3.03 -19.49
CA GLU A 79 -12.43 3.97 -20.59
C GLU A 79 -13.38 5.18 -20.52
N GLN A 80 -14.61 4.97 -20.04
CA GLN A 80 -15.59 6.05 -19.89
C GLN A 80 -15.29 6.90 -18.68
N ALA A 81 -15.02 8.19 -18.88
CA ALA A 81 -14.67 9.12 -17.82
C ALA A 81 -15.71 9.20 -16.69
N ALA A 82 -17.01 9.24 -17.05
CA ALA A 82 -18.09 9.29 -16.06
C ALA A 82 -18.18 8.02 -15.20
N LEU A 83 -17.98 6.85 -15.79
CA LEU A 83 -17.95 5.58 -15.06
C LEU A 83 -16.76 5.52 -14.12
N ARG A 84 -15.59 5.92 -14.61
CA ARG A 84 -14.36 5.95 -13.81
C ARG A 84 -14.47 6.89 -12.63
N GLU A 85 -15.02 8.09 -12.83
CA GLU A 85 -15.20 9.06 -11.75
C GLU A 85 -16.11 8.53 -10.63
N ARG A 86 -17.25 7.92 -11.00
CA ARG A 86 -18.14 7.29 -10.01
C ARG A 86 -17.49 6.11 -9.31
N ALA A 87 -16.73 5.29 -10.03
CA ALA A 87 -15.98 4.18 -9.46
C ALA A 87 -14.91 4.66 -8.46
N VAL A 88 -14.22 5.74 -8.77
CA VAL A 88 -13.24 6.36 -7.85
C VAL A 88 -13.92 6.89 -6.58
N GLN A 89 -15.06 7.55 -6.69
CA GLN A 89 -15.81 8.05 -5.54
C GLN A 89 -16.31 6.91 -4.63
N LEU A 90 -16.88 5.86 -5.23
CA LEU A 90 -17.32 4.67 -4.49
C LEU A 90 -16.13 3.94 -3.85
N ARG A 91 -15.03 3.80 -4.60
CA ARG A 91 -13.81 3.20 -4.08
C ARG A 91 -13.26 3.97 -2.89
N HIS A 92 -13.28 5.29 -2.94
CA HIS A 92 -12.85 6.11 -1.80
C HIS A 92 -13.64 5.78 -0.53
N ALA A 93 -14.96 5.63 -0.64
CA ALA A 93 -15.81 5.21 0.48
C ALA A 93 -15.47 3.80 0.98
N PHE A 94 -15.26 2.85 0.07
CA PHE A 94 -14.89 1.47 0.42
C PHE A 94 -13.47 1.35 0.98
N ASP A 95 -12.55 2.20 0.58
CA ASP A 95 -11.18 2.21 1.08
C ASP A 95 -11.03 2.95 2.41
N TRP A 96 -11.99 3.76 2.79
CA TRP A 96 -11.88 4.61 3.99
C TRP A 96 -11.59 3.80 5.26
N LEU A 97 -12.34 2.76 5.52
CA LEU A 97 -12.18 1.92 6.73
C LEU A 97 -11.00 0.95 6.65
N PRO A 98 -10.85 0.12 5.60
CA PRO A 98 -9.73 -0.82 5.52
C PRO A 98 -8.36 -0.15 5.52
N ALA A 99 -8.21 1.02 4.89
CA ALA A 99 -6.96 1.76 4.89
C ALA A 99 -6.55 2.22 6.30
N ARG A 100 -7.53 2.63 7.11
CA ARG A 100 -7.30 3.03 8.50
C ARG A 100 -6.98 1.85 9.40
N VAL A 101 -7.64 0.73 9.20
CA VAL A 101 -7.33 -0.51 9.93
C VAL A 101 -5.91 -0.97 9.60
N LEU A 102 -5.49 -0.92 8.33
CA LEU A 102 -4.12 -1.24 7.95
C LEU A 102 -3.10 -0.25 8.51
N ALA A 103 -3.37 1.05 8.45
CA ALA A 103 -2.50 2.09 9.02
C ALA A 103 -2.31 1.90 10.54
N SER A 104 -3.38 1.55 11.25
CA SER A 104 -3.32 1.21 12.68
C SER A 104 -2.51 -0.06 12.93
N SER A 105 -2.63 -1.06 12.04
CA SER A 105 -1.83 -2.29 12.10
C SER A 105 -0.33 -1.99 11.91
N PHE A 106 0.02 -1.09 11.00
CA PHE A 106 1.41 -0.64 10.84
C PHE A 106 1.95 0.03 12.11
N ALA A 107 1.13 0.79 12.81
CA ALA A 107 1.51 1.36 14.11
C ALA A 107 1.82 0.28 15.15
N LEU A 108 1.04 -0.81 15.16
CA LEU A 108 1.24 -1.92 16.11
C LEU A 108 2.49 -2.75 15.81
N VAL A 109 2.83 -2.96 14.55
CA VAL A 109 3.93 -3.85 14.13
C VAL A 109 5.23 -3.12 13.79
N GLY A 110 5.16 -1.78 13.68
CA GLY A 110 6.29 -0.91 13.39
C GLY A 110 6.50 0.14 14.48
N ASN A 111 6.88 1.35 14.10
CA ASN A 111 7.06 2.44 15.04
C ASN A 111 5.74 3.15 15.34
N PHE A 112 5.13 2.82 16.46
CA PHE A 112 3.84 3.39 16.91
C PHE A 112 3.88 4.92 17.01
N VAL A 113 4.92 5.47 17.61
CA VAL A 113 5.05 6.91 17.83
C VAL A 113 5.19 7.66 16.51
N ALA A 114 5.99 7.13 15.58
CA ALA A 114 6.19 7.74 14.28
C ALA A 114 4.90 7.73 13.45
N VAL A 115 4.16 6.62 13.43
CA VAL A 115 2.87 6.52 12.72
C VAL A 115 1.83 7.43 13.35
N THR A 116 1.70 7.43 14.67
CA THR A 116 0.74 8.29 15.36
C THR A 116 1.03 9.76 15.09
N ARG A 117 2.29 10.19 15.17
CA ARG A 117 2.69 11.57 14.87
C ARG A 117 2.40 11.94 13.42
N ALA A 118 2.65 11.03 12.48
CA ALA A 118 2.43 11.28 11.06
C ALA A 118 0.94 11.38 10.70
N LEU A 119 0.07 10.65 11.38
CA LEU A 119 -1.34 10.50 11.01
C LEU A 119 -2.35 11.14 11.97
N LEU A 120 -1.90 11.71 13.10
CA LEU A 120 -2.79 12.17 14.17
C LEU A 120 -3.94 13.07 13.69
N HIS A 121 -3.66 13.98 12.74
CA HIS A 121 -4.65 14.90 12.21
C HIS A 121 -5.38 14.39 10.96
N GLU A 122 -4.89 13.34 10.34
CA GLU A 122 -5.38 12.85 9.05
C GLU A 122 -6.17 11.54 9.17
N LEU A 123 -5.99 10.80 10.26
CA LEU A 123 -6.57 9.47 10.41
C LEU A 123 -8.10 9.45 10.32
N LEU A 124 -8.76 10.50 10.81
CA LEU A 124 -10.22 10.63 10.78
C LEU A 124 -10.71 11.55 9.64
N SER A 125 -9.81 12.16 8.88
CA SER A 125 -10.17 13.01 7.76
C SER A 125 -10.75 12.18 6.61
N TRP A 126 -11.87 12.64 6.05
CA TRP A 126 -12.43 12.03 4.85
C TRP A 126 -11.64 12.40 3.58
N ASP A 127 -11.01 13.56 3.58
CA ASP A 127 -10.43 14.15 2.38
C ASP A 127 -9.11 13.49 1.93
N ILE A 128 -8.40 12.82 2.84
CA ILE A 128 -7.15 12.14 2.50
C ILE A 128 -7.42 10.88 1.67
N ALA A 129 -6.73 10.74 0.54
CA ALA A 129 -6.79 9.53 -0.28
C ALA A 129 -6.23 8.32 0.48
N ALA A 130 -6.89 7.17 0.35
CA ALA A 130 -6.46 5.93 0.99
C ALA A 130 -5.02 5.55 0.65
N ALA A 131 -4.59 5.75 -0.61
CA ALA A 131 -3.21 5.51 -1.04
C ALA A 131 -2.20 6.36 -0.25
N GLN A 132 -2.48 7.65 -0.07
CA GLN A 132 -1.60 8.55 0.69
C GLN A 132 -1.53 8.14 2.15
N LEU A 133 -2.65 7.77 2.75
CA LEU A 133 -2.71 7.32 4.14
C LEU A 133 -1.88 6.04 4.35
N VAL A 134 -2.07 5.03 3.52
CA VAL A 134 -1.36 3.74 3.60
C VAL A 134 0.14 3.93 3.38
N ILE A 135 0.53 4.70 2.37
CA ILE A 135 1.94 4.96 2.05
C ILE A 135 2.61 5.74 3.19
N LYS A 136 1.96 6.78 3.69
CA LYS A 136 2.49 7.59 4.79
C LYS A 136 2.64 6.78 6.08
N ALA A 137 1.64 5.95 6.41
CA ALA A 137 1.69 5.05 7.56
C ALA A 137 2.81 4.01 7.43
N GLY A 138 2.93 3.35 6.29
CA GLY A 138 3.94 2.32 6.05
C GLY A 138 5.36 2.87 6.11
N ARG A 139 5.60 4.03 5.53
CA ARG A 139 6.90 4.70 5.58
C ARG A 139 7.26 5.16 6.99
N ALA A 140 6.32 5.71 7.73
CA ALA A 140 6.54 6.11 9.12
C ALA A 140 6.79 4.90 10.03
N ALA A 141 6.05 3.81 9.85
CA ALA A 141 6.20 2.59 10.63
C ALA A 141 7.56 1.91 10.41
N GLY A 142 8.08 1.97 9.19
CA GLY A 142 9.39 1.46 8.82
C GLY A 142 10.54 2.43 9.08
N GLU A 143 10.27 3.65 9.55
CA GLU A 143 11.28 4.71 9.73
C GLU A 143 12.15 4.89 8.48
N MET A 144 11.51 4.92 7.30
CA MET A 144 12.21 4.95 6.03
C MET A 144 13.17 6.15 5.93
N PRO A 145 14.47 5.88 5.70
CA PRO A 145 15.46 6.93 5.50
C PRO A 145 15.23 7.67 4.18
N ALA A 146 16.01 8.72 3.97
CA ALA A 146 16.06 9.38 2.67
C ALA A 146 16.44 8.36 1.58
N PRO A 147 15.85 8.43 0.37
CA PRO A 147 16.11 7.46 -0.67
C PRO A 147 17.58 7.55 -1.15
N VAL A 148 18.21 6.37 -1.24
CA VAL A 148 19.60 6.22 -1.68
C VAL A 148 19.70 5.16 -2.78
N MET A 149 20.71 5.29 -3.64
CA MET A 149 21.00 4.29 -4.66
C MET A 149 21.77 3.09 -4.07
N GLY A 150 21.65 1.94 -4.74
CA GLY A 150 22.40 0.74 -4.40
C GLY A 150 21.70 -0.18 -3.41
N GLU A 151 22.47 -0.97 -2.69
CA GLU A 151 21.95 -2.03 -1.82
C GLU A 151 21.14 -1.50 -0.65
N GLU A 152 21.55 -0.41 -0.04
CA GLU A 152 20.80 0.25 1.05
C GLU A 152 19.38 0.65 0.62
N GLY A 153 19.19 1.10 -0.63
CA GLY A 153 17.88 1.39 -1.18
C GLY A 153 17.02 0.12 -1.35
N VAL A 154 17.62 -0.99 -1.76
CA VAL A 154 16.93 -2.29 -1.87
C VAL A 154 16.52 -2.81 -0.50
N ASP A 155 17.36 -2.62 0.52
CA ASP A 155 17.06 -3.02 1.89
C ASP A 155 15.80 -2.32 2.44
N THR A 156 15.53 -1.08 2.03
CA THR A 156 14.29 -0.39 2.40
C THR A 156 13.05 -1.07 1.84
N LEU A 157 13.11 -1.61 0.63
CA LEU A 157 12.01 -2.40 0.05
C LEU A 157 11.79 -3.70 0.82
N ASP A 158 12.86 -4.35 1.26
CA ASP A 158 12.77 -5.56 2.07
C ASP A 158 12.20 -5.29 3.46
N GLN A 159 12.55 -4.16 4.07
CA GLN A 159 11.97 -3.74 5.33
C GLN A 159 10.46 -3.46 5.21
N LEU A 160 10.02 -2.80 4.14
CA LEU A 160 8.59 -2.59 3.87
C LEU A 160 7.86 -3.91 3.61
N TRP A 161 8.48 -4.83 2.89
CA TRP A 161 7.92 -6.16 2.68
C TRP A 161 7.73 -6.92 3.99
N GLN A 162 8.71 -6.87 4.88
CA GLN A 162 8.62 -7.47 6.20
C GLN A 162 7.55 -6.81 7.07
N LEU A 163 7.39 -5.49 6.98
CA LEU A 163 6.32 -4.77 7.66
C LEU A 163 4.94 -5.26 7.19
N LEU A 164 4.76 -5.45 5.89
CA LEU A 164 3.53 -6.00 5.31
C LEU A 164 3.25 -7.44 5.81
N ILE A 165 4.26 -8.28 5.88
CA ILE A 165 4.12 -9.64 6.43
C ILE A 165 3.70 -9.59 7.89
N ARG A 166 4.32 -8.74 8.71
CA ARG A 166 3.94 -8.60 10.13
C ARG A 166 2.50 -8.11 10.29
N ALA A 167 2.08 -7.15 9.47
CA ALA A 167 0.69 -6.69 9.46
C ALA A 167 -0.28 -7.82 9.08
N ALA A 168 0.06 -8.63 8.07
CA ALA A 168 -0.75 -9.78 7.66
C ALA A 168 -0.87 -10.83 8.78
N VAL A 169 0.22 -11.09 9.51
CA VAL A 169 0.20 -11.99 10.68
C VAL A 169 -0.71 -11.46 11.78
N VAL A 170 -0.68 -10.16 12.07
CA VAL A 170 -1.58 -9.53 13.06
C VAL A 170 -3.03 -9.66 12.63
N TRP A 171 -3.35 -9.45 11.36
CA TRP A 171 -4.70 -9.63 10.84
C TRP A 171 -5.17 -11.08 10.95
N TYR A 172 -4.30 -12.03 10.64
CA TYR A 172 -4.61 -13.45 10.79
C TYR A 172 -4.86 -13.82 12.26
N ALA A 173 -4.00 -13.35 13.18
CA ALA A 173 -4.16 -13.60 14.61
C ALA A 173 -5.45 -12.98 15.16
N ALA A 174 -5.78 -11.75 14.76
CA ALA A 174 -7.04 -11.10 15.13
C ALA A 174 -8.27 -11.88 14.63
N TYR A 175 -8.21 -12.38 13.39
CA TYR A 175 -9.26 -13.22 12.84
C TYR A 175 -9.39 -14.56 13.60
N ALA A 176 -8.28 -15.22 13.91
CA ALA A 176 -8.28 -16.47 14.67
C ALA A 176 -8.90 -16.29 16.07
N VAL A 177 -8.55 -15.18 16.75
CA VAL A 177 -9.16 -14.83 18.05
C VAL A 177 -10.66 -14.59 17.90
N TRP A 178 -11.07 -13.86 16.87
CA TRP A 178 -12.48 -13.60 16.58
C TRP A 178 -13.27 -14.89 16.39
N VAL A 179 -12.76 -15.83 15.58
CA VAL A 179 -13.39 -17.14 15.35
C VAL A 179 -13.48 -17.98 16.62
N LEU A 180 -12.50 -17.88 17.53
CA LEU A 180 -12.51 -18.61 18.79
C LEU A 180 -13.47 -18.05 19.84
N LEU A 181 -13.82 -16.75 19.71
CA LEU A 181 -14.73 -16.09 20.64
C LEU A 181 -16.21 -16.17 20.25
N ILE A 182 -16.50 -16.57 19.00
CA ILE A 182 -17.86 -16.78 18.48
C ILE A 182 -18.16 -18.27 18.40
#